data_f69d1b5f60782a0563a3b23b64aa6811
#
_entry.id   f69d1b5f60782a0563a3b23b64aa6811
#
_cell.length_a   1.000
_cell.length_b   1.000
_cell.length_c   1.000
_cell.angle_alpha   90.00
_cell.angle_beta   90.00
_cell.angle_gamma   90.00
#
_symmetry.space_group_name_H-M   'P 1'
#
loop_
_entity.id
_entity.type
_entity.pdbx_description
1 polymer ?
#
loop_
_entity_poly.entity_id
_entity_poly.type
_entity_poly.pdbx_seq_one_letter_code
_entity_poly.pdbx_strand_id
1 'polypeptide(L)'
;MHYNLKSICLTLLIASFNVIISQVTLEESSIPTDFYQQLEWRNIGPYRGGRSLGAAGSPGRTNEYYFGATGGGLWKTVDGGTEWFPVTDGQVTSSSVGAVAISETNPDIVYIGMGEVQLRGSITQGDGVYKTLDGGKTWRHLGLEETQAIARIRVHPTNPDIVYVAALGHPYGDNPERGVFKSIDGGNTWKKTLFVSEKAGAVDLIIDRNNPKVLYASTWQVQRKAWKMWGGGPDCKLWKSMDGGDTWADLTGNTGMPKGPIGKIGVTVSPADSNRVWAIIEANEG
;
A
#
# COMPACT_ATOMS: atom_id res chain seq x y z
N MET A 1 36.10 67.98 13.99
CA MET A 1 35.00 67.04 13.83
C MET A 1 35.11 66.43 12.40
N HIS A 2 35.93 65.37 12.22
CA HIS A 2 36.16 64.77 10.92
C HIS A 2 35.24 63.54 10.79
N TYR A 3 34.14 63.60 10.07
CA TYR A 3 33.34 62.49 9.69
C TYR A 3 34.03 61.73 8.55
N ASN A 4 34.20 60.48 8.76
CA ASN A 4 35.00 59.60 7.92
C ASN A 4 34.22 59.30 6.60
N LEU A 5 34.62 59.94 5.51
CA LEU A 5 34.00 59.83 4.18
C LEU A 5 33.80 58.38 3.70
N LYS A 6 34.63 57.45 4.20
CA LYS A 6 34.55 56.01 3.87
C LYS A 6 33.30 55.34 4.47
N SER A 7 32.81 55.81 5.62
CA SER A 7 31.63 55.25 6.29
C SER A 7 30.31 55.62 5.58
N ILE A 8 30.28 56.80 4.99
CA ILE A 8 29.10 57.31 4.26
C ILE A 8 28.94 56.58 2.90
N CYS A 9 30.06 56.31 2.19
CA CYS A 9 30.02 55.55 0.95
C CYS A 9 29.58 54.09 1.13
N LEU A 10 29.95 53.45 2.25
CA LEU A 10 29.57 52.05 2.51
C LEU A 10 28.08 51.93 2.84
N THR A 11 27.53 52.92 3.58
CA THR A 11 26.09 52.91 3.93
C THR A 11 25.19 53.21 2.73
N LEU A 12 25.65 54.06 1.80
CA LEU A 12 24.95 54.33 0.53
C LEU A 12 25.03 53.14 -0.44
N LEU A 13 26.12 52.37 -0.45
CA LEU A 13 26.24 51.18 -1.28
C LEU A 13 25.34 50.02 -0.79
N ILE A 14 25.18 49.88 0.53
CA ILE A 14 24.29 48.86 1.11
C ILE A 14 22.82 49.23 0.90
N ALA A 15 22.49 50.53 0.96
CA ALA A 15 21.12 50.98 0.67
C ALA A 15 20.72 50.81 -0.79
N SER A 16 21.66 50.99 -1.73
CA SER A 16 21.40 50.76 -3.18
C SER A 16 21.30 49.28 -3.56
N PHE A 17 21.95 48.39 -2.79
CA PHE A 17 21.85 46.93 -3.05
C PHE A 17 20.52 46.33 -2.57
N ASN A 18 19.91 46.93 -1.54
CA ASN A 18 18.59 46.47 -1.04
C ASN A 18 17.41 46.95 -1.90
N VAL A 19 17.59 47.96 -2.76
CA VAL A 19 16.52 48.42 -3.67
C VAL A 19 16.44 47.63 -4.96
N ILE A 20 17.52 46.90 -5.33
CA ILE A 20 17.56 46.13 -6.58
C ILE A 20 16.96 44.70 -6.43
N ILE A 21 16.81 44.20 -5.20
CA ILE A 21 16.25 42.85 -4.97
C ILE A 21 14.71 42.82 -4.82
N SER A 22 14.06 44.00 -4.74
CA SER A 22 12.62 44.04 -4.41
C SER A 22 11.65 44.22 -5.59
N GLN A 23 12.09 44.03 -6.85
CA GLN A 23 11.17 44.14 -7.99
C GLN A 23 11.45 43.12 -9.10
N VAL A 24 11.56 41.86 -8.77
CA VAL A 24 11.07 40.82 -9.67
C VAL A 24 9.78 40.28 -9.09
N THR A 25 8.75 41.09 -9.10
CA THR A 25 7.39 40.57 -9.17
C THR A 25 7.30 39.86 -10.51
N LEU A 26 7.37 38.51 -10.48
CA LEU A 26 6.82 37.74 -11.53
C LEU A 26 5.36 38.20 -11.64
N GLU A 27 5.02 38.99 -12.66
CA GLU A 27 3.65 39.13 -13.09
C GLU A 27 3.20 37.68 -13.37
N GLU A 28 2.47 37.07 -12.45
CA GLU A 28 1.60 35.95 -12.80
C GLU A 28 0.81 36.46 -14.00
N SER A 29 1.09 35.95 -15.16
CA SER A 29 0.23 36.16 -16.32
C SER A 29 -1.09 35.49 -15.96
N SER A 30 -1.97 36.23 -15.32
CA SER A 30 -3.32 35.78 -14.97
C SER A 30 -4.10 35.68 -16.29
N ILE A 31 -3.88 34.57 -16.99
CA ILE A 31 -4.80 34.19 -18.06
C ILE A 31 -6.13 33.94 -17.37
N PRO A 32 -7.20 34.68 -17.73
CA PRO A 32 -8.48 34.47 -17.11
C PRO A 32 -8.90 33.00 -17.14
N THR A 33 -9.36 32.47 -16.02
CA THR A 33 -9.78 31.06 -15.88
C THR A 33 -10.83 30.64 -16.90
N ASP A 34 -11.60 31.59 -17.42
CA ASP A 34 -12.62 31.38 -18.44
C ASP A 34 -12.03 30.81 -19.77
N PHE A 35 -10.75 31.09 -20.05
CA PHE A 35 -10.08 30.48 -21.21
C PHE A 35 -9.88 28.98 -21.09
N TYR A 36 -9.89 28.45 -19.86
CA TYR A 36 -9.67 27.03 -19.61
C TYR A 36 -11.00 26.25 -19.46
N GLN A 37 -12.15 26.91 -19.37
CA GLN A 37 -13.45 26.26 -19.14
C GLN A 37 -13.87 25.30 -20.24
N GLN A 38 -13.33 25.44 -21.44
CA GLN A 38 -13.61 24.55 -22.59
C GLN A 38 -12.51 23.48 -22.80
N LEU A 39 -11.48 23.45 -21.93
CA LEU A 39 -10.46 22.44 -22.03
C LEU A 39 -10.95 21.15 -21.37
N GLU A 40 -10.97 20.09 -22.14
CA GLU A 40 -11.29 18.74 -21.66
C GLU A 40 -10.06 17.83 -21.80
N TRP A 41 -9.84 17.01 -20.78
CA TRP A 41 -8.81 16.00 -20.84
C TRP A 41 -9.25 14.87 -21.74
N ARG A 42 -8.46 14.57 -22.78
CA ARG A 42 -8.65 13.42 -23.66
C ARG A 42 -7.46 12.48 -23.55
N ASN A 43 -7.73 11.23 -23.25
CA ASN A 43 -6.71 10.20 -23.31
C ASN A 43 -6.34 9.94 -24.78
N ILE A 44 -5.10 10.24 -25.16
CA ILE A 44 -4.57 10.05 -26.50
C ILE A 44 -3.69 8.81 -26.63
N GLY A 45 -3.60 7.99 -25.55
CA GLY A 45 -2.70 6.83 -25.54
C GLY A 45 -1.23 7.20 -25.31
N PRO A 46 -0.33 6.23 -25.45
CA PRO A 46 -0.62 4.84 -25.80
C PRO A 46 -1.43 4.15 -24.72
N TYR A 47 -2.42 3.36 -25.11
CA TYR A 47 -3.18 2.52 -24.17
C TYR A 47 -2.30 1.35 -23.75
N ARG A 48 -1.61 1.51 -22.64
CA ARG A 48 -0.71 0.50 -22.08
C ARG A 48 -1.36 -0.13 -20.86
N GLY A 49 -1.37 -1.46 -20.81
CA GLY A 49 -1.63 -2.17 -19.58
C GLY A 49 -0.57 -1.80 -18.55
N GLY A 50 -1.01 -1.38 -17.37
CA GLY A 50 -0.16 -1.13 -16.21
C GLY A 50 0.06 -2.41 -15.40
N ARG A 51 0.67 -2.25 -14.21
CA ARG A 51 0.75 -3.32 -13.23
C ARG A 51 -0.56 -3.36 -12.43
N SER A 52 -1.15 -4.56 -12.27
CA SER A 52 -2.21 -4.80 -11.31
C SER A 52 -1.63 -5.58 -10.13
N LEU A 53 -1.88 -5.13 -8.91
CA LEU A 53 -1.33 -5.71 -7.70
C LEU A 53 -2.37 -6.49 -6.88
N GLY A 54 -3.62 -6.07 -6.92
CA GLY A 54 -4.71 -6.68 -6.20
C GLY A 54 -5.89 -6.93 -7.11
N ALA A 55 -6.55 -8.08 -6.93
CA ALA A 55 -7.83 -8.36 -7.55
C ALA A 55 -8.74 -9.06 -6.52
N ALA A 56 -10.03 -8.79 -6.58
CA ALA A 56 -11.00 -9.42 -5.71
C ALA A 56 -12.36 -9.54 -6.43
N GLY A 57 -13.08 -10.61 -6.09
CA GLY A 57 -14.47 -10.84 -6.47
C GLY A 57 -15.26 -11.37 -5.29
N SER A 58 -16.58 -11.31 -5.36
CA SER A 58 -17.47 -11.81 -4.32
C SER A 58 -18.31 -12.98 -4.84
N PRO A 59 -18.44 -14.09 -4.09
CA PRO A 59 -19.37 -15.16 -4.45
C PRO A 59 -20.82 -14.69 -4.56
N GLY A 60 -21.19 -13.63 -3.83
CA GLY A 60 -22.55 -13.06 -3.85
C GLY A 60 -22.89 -12.24 -5.08
N ARG A 61 -21.87 -11.86 -5.91
CA ARG A 61 -22.03 -11.07 -7.15
C ARG A 61 -21.09 -11.62 -8.21
N THR A 62 -21.51 -12.63 -8.93
CA THR A 62 -20.67 -13.45 -9.82
C THR A 62 -20.01 -12.69 -10.98
N ASN A 63 -20.57 -11.55 -11.38
CA ASN A 63 -20.03 -10.70 -12.45
C ASN A 63 -19.33 -9.44 -11.93
N GLU A 64 -19.26 -9.27 -10.61
CA GLU A 64 -18.61 -8.10 -10.00
C GLU A 64 -17.19 -8.43 -9.56
N TYR A 65 -16.24 -7.67 -10.11
CA TYR A 65 -14.83 -7.78 -9.76
C TYR A 65 -14.20 -6.40 -9.60
N TYR A 66 -13.13 -6.39 -8.84
CA TYR A 66 -12.28 -5.22 -8.67
C TYR A 66 -10.84 -5.57 -9.00
N PHE A 67 -10.11 -4.65 -9.59
CA PHE A 67 -8.65 -4.72 -9.63
C PHE A 67 -7.99 -3.39 -9.25
N GLY A 68 -6.90 -3.49 -8.51
CA GLY A 68 -6.06 -2.38 -8.11
C GLY A 68 -4.91 -2.18 -9.09
N ALA A 69 -4.79 -0.98 -9.63
CA ALA A 69 -3.73 -0.63 -10.56
C ALA A 69 -2.64 0.19 -9.87
N THR A 70 -1.39 0.00 -10.28
CA THR A 70 -0.28 0.86 -9.87
C THR A 70 -0.39 2.20 -10.60
N GLY A 71 -0.62 3.27 -9.85
CA GLY A 71 -0.79 4.61 -10.39
C GLY A 71 -2.13 4.85 -11.09
N GLY A 72 -3.11 3.93 -10.96
CA GLY A 72 -4.40 4.02 -11.64
C GLY A 72 -5.62 3.77 -10.74
N GLY A 73 -5.45 3.75 -9.43
CA GLY A 73 -6.55 3.57 -8.49
C GLY A 73 -7.19 2.19 -8.53
N LEU A 74 -8.45 2.11 -8.10
CA LEU A 74 -9.26 0.90 -8.12
C LEU A 74 -10.28 0.96 -9.25
N TRP A 75 -10.35 -0.13 -10.01
CA TRP A 75 -11.30 -0.32 -11.09
C TRP A 75 -12.31 -1.40 -10.74
N LYS A 76 -13.55 -1.21 -11.17
CA LYS A 76 -14.67 -2.12 -10.94
C LYS A 76 -15.32 -2.50 -12.26
N THR A 77 -15.73 -3.77 -12.36
CA THR A 77 -16.68 -4.26 -13.38
C THR A 77 -17.91 -4.86 -12.70
N VAL A 78 -19.04 -4.86 -13.38
CA VAL A 78 -20.30 -5.49 -12.95
C VAL A 78 -20.87 -6.46 -14.00
N ASP A 79 -20.14 -6.65 -15.10
CA ASP A 79 -20.53 -7.44 -16.27
C ASP A 79 -19.52 -8.53 -16.65
N GLY A 80 -18.71 -8.97 -15.67
CA GLY A 80 -17.71 -10.02 -15.89
C GLY A 80 -16.44 -9.54 -16.58
N GLY A 81 -16.19 -8.23 -16.64
CA GLY A 81 -14.97 -7.66 -17.20
C GLY A 81 -15.10 -7.11 -18.60
N THR A 82 -16.32 -7.01 -19.15
CA THR A 82 -16.57 -6.38 -20.45
C THR A 82 -16.28 -4.89 -20.39
N GLU A 83 -16.80 -4.22 -19.34
CA GLU A 83 -16.53 -2.82 -19.05
C GLU A 83 -15.91 -2.65 -17.66
N TRP A 84 -15.02 -1.67 -17.55
CA TRP A 84 -14.35 -1.31 -16.30
C TRP A 84 -14.42 0.19 -16.07
N PHE A 85 -14.76 0.59 -14.87
CA PHE A 85 -14.82 1.99 -14.49
C PHE A 85 -14.06 2.26 -13.20
N PRO A 86 -13.40 3.43 -13.08
CA PRO A 86 -12.68 3.80 -11.87
C PRO A 86 -13.67 4.11 -10.74
N VAL A 87 -13.33 3.69 -9.52
CA VAL A 87 -14.19 3.90 -8.35
C VAL A 87 -13.49 4.64 -7.20
N THR A 88 -12.27 5.09 -7.41
CA THR A 88 -11.51 5.83 -6.39
C THR A 88 -11.13 7.25 -6.80
N ASP A 89 -11.43 7.66 -8.05
CA ASP A 89 -11.03 8.97 -8.57
C ASP A 89 -11.63 10.10 -7.75
N GLY A 90 -10.78 11.04 -7.34
CA GLY A 90 -11.16 12.17 -6.49
C GLY A 90 -11.49 11.84 -5.04
N GLN A 91 -11.36 10.58 -4.58
CA GLN A 91 -11.74 10.14 -3.25
C GLN A 91 -10.59 9.59 -2.40
N VAL A 92 -9.49 9.23 -3.04
CA VAL A 92 -8.27 8.73 -2.38
C VAL A 92 -7.09 9.62 -2.75
N THR A 93 -6.12 9.74 -1.84
CA THR A 93 -4.97 10.64 -2.01
C THR A 93 -3.75 9.96 -2.60
N SER A 94 -3.70 8.61 -2.60
CA SER A 94 -2.67 7.82 -3.27
C SER A 94 -3.22 7.12 -4.50
N SER A 95 -2.41 7.00 -5.54
CA SER A 95 -2.84 6.46 -6.83
C SER A 95 -2.63 4.96 -7.01
N SER A 96 -1.88 4.31 -6.12
CA SER A 96 -1.56 2.89 -6.25
C SER A 96 -2.31 2.04 -5.23
N VAL A 97 -3.11 1.09 -5.71
CA VAL A 97 -3.82 0.12 -4.88
C VAL A 97 -3.05 -1.19 -4.86
N GLY A 98 -2.45 -1.51 -3.71
CA GLY A 98 -1.64 -2.72 -3.49
C GLY A 98 -2.44 -3.96 -3.13
N ALA A 99 -3.57 -3.78 -2.45
CA ALA A 99 -4.41 -4.87 -1.99
C ALA A 99 -5.89 -4.50 -2.07
N VAL A 100 -6.73 -5.49 -2.37
CA VAL A 100 -8.20 -5.37 -2.38
C VAL A 100 -8.79 -6.56 -1.65
N ALA A 101 -9.79 -6.33 -0.80
CA ALA A 101 -10.53 -7.38 -0.12
C ALA A 101 -12.01 -7.02 -0.01
N ILE A 102 -12.87 -7.95 -0.37
CA ILE A 102 -14.34 -7.83 -0.31
C ILE A 102 -14.84 -8.69 0.85
N SER A 103 -15.80 -8.18 1.60
CA SER A 103 -16.49 -8.98 2.60
C SER A 103 -17.35 -10.07 1.93
N GLU A 104 -17.22 -11.30 2.41
CA GLU A 104 -18.03 -12.42 1.90
C GLU A 104 -19.50 -12.32 2.33
N THR A 105 -19.77 -11.68 3.48
CA THR A 105 -21.13 -11.51 4.04
C THR A 105 -21.85 -10.30 3.46
N ASN A 106 -21.13 -9.30 2.98
CA ASN A 106 -21.70 -8.11 2.36
C ASN A 106 -20.78 -7.55 1.27
N PRO A 107 -21.06 -7.80 -0.01
CA PRO A 107 -20.23 -7.34 -1.13
C PRO A 107 -20.11 -5.81 -1.27
N ASP A 108 -20.95 -5.03 -0.59
CA ASP A 108 -20.82 -3.58 -0.58
C ASP A 108 -19.66 -3.11 0.33
N ILE A 109 -19.18 -3.99 1.22
CA ILE A 109 -18.04 -3.69 2.08
C ILE A 109 -16.76 -4.14 1.37
N VAL A 110 -15.95 -3.17 0.95
CA VAL A 110 -14.67 -3.40 0.31
C VAL A 110 -13.59 -2.60 1.04
N TYR A 111 -12.45 -3.23 1.25
CA TYR A 111 -11.25 -2.62 1.80
C TYR A 111 -10.17 -2.56 0.73
N ILE A 112 -9.44 -1.45 0.66
CA ILE A 112 -8.24 -1.32 -0.17
C ILE A 112 -7.06 -0.88 0.67
N GLY A 113 -5.90 -1.45 0.36
CA GLY A 113 -4.60 -1.07 0.92
C GLY A 113 -3.76 -0.41 -0.15
N MET A 114 -3.22 0.75 0.19
CA MET A 114 -2.53 1.58 -0.78
C MET A 114 -1.04 1.27 -0.84
N GLY A 115 -0.42 1.66 -1.95
CA GLY A 115 1.00 1.54 -2.19
C GLY A 115 1.41 0.36 -3.08
N GLU A 116 2.66 0.37 -3.50
CA GLU A 116 3.21 -0.64 -4.40
C GLU A 116 4.18 -1.56 -3.65
N VAL A 117 3.87 -2.86 -3.62
CA VAL A 117 4.70 -3.90 -2.99
C VAL A 117 5.55 -4.69 -3.99
N GLN A 118 5.36 -4.48 -5.27
CA GLN A 118 6.21 -5.04 -6.34
C GLN A 118 7.39 -4.10 -6.57
N LEU A 119 8.42 -4.25 -5.75
CA LEU A 119 9.53 -3.31 -5.65
C LEU A 119 10.31 -3.17 -6.95
N ARG A 120 10.32 -1.96 -7.50
CA ARG A 120 11.04 -1.56 -8.70
C ARG A 120 11.85 -0.29 -8.45
N GLY A 121 12.42 0.30 -9.50
CA GLY A 121 13.12 1.59 -9.40
C GLY A 121 12.19 2.75 -9.10
N SER A 122 10.97 2.70 -9.62
CA SER A 122 9.89 3.64 -9.33
C SER A 122 8.81 2.94 -8.53
N ILE A 123 8.57 3.36 -7.30
CA ILE A 123 7.57 2.80 -6.39
C ILE A 123 6.65 3.92 -5.98
N THR A 124 5.35 3.73 -6.18
CA THR A 124 4.35 4.68 -5.70
C THR A 124 4.01 4.37 -4.26
N GLN A 125 4.15 5.35 -3.40
CA GLN A 125 3.80 5.26 -1.99
C GLN A 125 2.28 5.27 -1.81
N GLY A 126 1.81 4.45 -0.88
CA GLY A 126 0.46 4.49 -0.36
C GLY A 126 0.36 5.33 0.89
N ASP A 127 -0.85 5.51 1.36
CA ASP A 127 -1.22 6.30 2.52
C ASP A 127 -2.18 5.54 3.46
N GLY A 128 -2.09 4.21 3.47
CA GLY A 128 -2.82 3.37 4.42
C GLY A 128 -4.00 2.62 3.81
N VAL A 129 -5.08 2.52 4.57
CA VAL A 129 -6.26 1.70 4.27
C VAL A 129 -7.47 2.58 4.03
N TYR A 130 -8.27 2.23 3.03
CA TYR A 130 -9.60 2.81 2.80
C TYR A 130 -10.67 1.73 2.80
N LYS A 131 -11.91 2.13 3.13
CA LYS A 131 -13.09 1.28 3.17
C LYS A 131 -14.25 1.95 2.47
N THR A 132 -15.02 1.18 1.73
CA THR A 132 -16.36 1.54 1.27
C THR A 132 -17.42 0.68 1.94
N LEU A 133 -18.63 1.19 2.09
CA LEU A 133 -19.81 0.49 2.57
C LEU A 133 -20.92 0.42 1.50
N ASP A 134 -20.65 0.93 0.31
CA ASP A 134 -21.62 1.12 -0.77
C ASP A 134 -21.10 0.62 -2.14
N GLY A 135 -20.17 -0.34 -2.10
CA GLY A 135 -19.64 -0.98 -3.30
C GLY A 135 -18.74 -0.07 -4.14
N GLY A 136 -18.06 0.88 -3.50
CA GLY A 136 -17.08 1.77 -4.14
C GLY A 136 -17.62 3.11 -4.58
N LYS A 137 -18.84 3.50 -4.17
CA LYS A 137 -19.38 4.84 -4.49
C LYS A 137 -18.73 5.91 -3.60
N THR A 138 -18.50 5.59 -2.32
CA THR A 138 -17.80 6.48 -1.37
C THR A 138 -16.72 5.73 -0.62
N TRP A 139 -15.61 6.42 -0.30
CA TRP A 139 -14.47 5.84 0.39
C TRP A 139 -14.13 6.63 1.66
N ARG A 140 -13.83 5.91 2.73
CA ARG A 140 -13.36 6.47 3.99
C ARG A 140 -11.96 5.98 4.30
N HIS A 141 -11.06 6.88 4.62
CA HIS A 141 -9.72 6.57 5.10
C HIS A 141 -9.76 5.99 6.53
N LEU A 142 -8.96 4.96 6.79
CA LEU A 142 -8.96 4.20 8.04
C LEU A 142 -7.61 4.19 8.77
N GLY A 143 -6.70 5.09 8.39
CA GLY A 143 -5.38 5.17 9.00
C GLY A 143 -4.35 4.23 8.38
N LEU A 144 -3.27 3.97 9.11
CA LEU A 144 -2.07 3.24 8.68
C LEU A 144 -1.31 3.98 7.56
N GLU A 145 -1.32 5.30 7.54
CA GLU A 145 -0.68 6.15 6.53
C GLU A 145 0.80 5.84 6.36
N GLU A 146 1.49 5.67 7.47
CA GLU A 146 2.94 5.46 7.49
C GLU A 146 3.37 4.07 7.01
N THR A 147 2.43 3.15 6.80
CA THR A 147 2.76 1.83 6.25
C THR A 147 3.24 1.90 4.80
N GLN A 148 2.80 2.89 4.04
CA GLN A 148 3.21 3.24 2.66
C GLN A 148 3.10 2.11 1.61
N ALA A 149 3.11 0.84 2.00
CA ALA A 149 2.94 -0.29 1.09
C ALA A 149 2.22 -1.45 1.79
N ILE A 150 0.96 -1.67 1.41
CA ILE A 150 0.13 -2.76 1.92
C ILE A 150 0.07 -3.88 0.91
N ALA A 151 0.57 -5.06 1.32
CA ALA A 151 0.71 -6.22 0.46
C ALA A 151 -0.58 -7.05 0.36
N ARG A 152 -1.30 -7.19 1.48
CA ARG A 152 -2.54 -7.96 1.57
C ARG A 152 -3.50 -7.36 2.57
N ILE A 153 -4.78 -7.49 2.26
CA ILE A 153 -5.87 -7.32 3.22
C ILE A 153 -6.67 -8.61 3.25
N ARG A 154 -7.10 -9.03 4.43
CA ARG A 154 -8.03 -10.14 4.62
C ARG A 154 -9.15 -9.72 5.54
N VAL A 155 -10.37 -9.92 5.09
CA VAL A 155 -11.58 -9.73 5.89
C VAL A 155 -12.00 -11.09 6.42
N HIS A 156 -12.37 -11.14 7.68
CA HIS A 156 -12.89 -12.37 8.30
C HIS A 156 -14.15 -12.86 7.54
N PRO A 157 -14.27 -14.15 7.21
CA PRO A 157 -15.32 -14.65 6.32
C PRO A 157 -16.75 -14.41 6.79
N THR A 158 -16.98 -14.30 8.09
CA THR A 158 -18.33 -14.13 8.66
C THR A 158 -18.53 -12.83 9.47
N ASN A 159 -17.46 -12.07 9.70
CA ASN A 159 -17.54 -10.79 10.42
C ASN A 159 -16.70 -9.72 9.71
N PRO A 160 -17.32 -8.80 8.94
CA PRO A 160 -16.60 -7.81 8.16
C PRO A 160 -15.87 -6.76 9.00
N ASP A 161 -16.10 -6.70 10.32
CA ASP A 161 -15.39 -5.78 11.21
C ASP A 161 -14.04 -6.33 11.68
N ILE A 162 -13.78 -7.63 11.48
CA ILE A 162 -12.46 -8.22 11.74
C ILE A 162 -11.65 -8.20 10.43
N VAL A 163 -10.58 -7.41 10.44
CA VAL A 163 -9.74 -7.16 9.25
C VAL A 163 -8.27 -7.29 9.61
N TYR A 164 -7.52 -7.88 8.71
CA TYR A 164 -6.07 -8.04 8.84
C TYR A 164 -5.37 -7.38 7.66
N VAL A 165 -4.28 -6.69 7.94
CA VAL A 165 -3.45 -5.97 6.97
C VAL A 165 -2.02 -6.45 7.08
N ALA A 166 -1.45 -6.95 5.98
CA ALA A 166 -0.04 -7.23 5.85
C ALA A 166 0.65 -6.00 5.26
N ALA A 167 1.45 -5.32 6.08
CA ALA A 167 2.18 -4.12 5.70
C ALA A 167 3.66 -4.44 5.47
N LEU A 168 4.14 -4.18 4.24
CA LEU A 168 5.56 -4.23 3.92
C LEU A 168 6.31 -3.06 4.60
N GLY A 169 5.62 -1.94 4.84
CA GLY A 169 6.24 -0.69 5.22
C GLY A 169 6.97 -0.03 4.05
N HIS A 170 7.58 1.13 4.24
CA HIS A 170 8.36 1.72 3.17
C HIS A 170 9.68 0.96 2.93
N PRO A 171 10.04 0.70 1.68
CA PRO A 171 11.17 -0.17 1.37
C PRO A 171 12.53 0.54 1.34
N TYR A 172 12.58 1.86 1.52
CA TYR A 172 13.80 2.66 1.34
C TYR A 172 14.72 2.70 2.57
N GLY A 173 14.23 2.28 3.72
CA GLY A 173 14.94 2.21 4.98
C GLY A 173 14.22 1.34 6.01
N ASP A 174 14.87 1.14 7.13
CA ASP A 174 14.30 0.47 8.29
C ASP A 174 13.15 1.34 8.85
N ASN A 175 12.06 0.71 9.27
CA ASN A 175 10.91 1.44 9.83
C ASN A 175 10.03 0.54 10.70
N PRO A 176 9.38 1.10 11.73
CA PRO A 176 8.54 0.35 12.65
C PRO A 176 7.17 -0.02 12.06
N GLU A 177 6.78 0.54 10.90
CA GLU A 177 5.44 0.39 10.34
C GLU A 177 5.25 -0.90 9.52
N ARG A 178 6.15 -1.85 9.71
CA ARG A 178 6.16 -3.18 9.11
C ARG A 178 5.40 -4.19 9.96
N GLY A 179 4.78 -5.20 9.33
CA GLY A 179 4.19 -6.33 10.04
C GLY A 179 2.72 -6.59 9.71
N VAL A 180 2.03 -7.32 10.59
CA VAL A 180 0.59 -7.57 10.47
C VAL A 180 -0.18 -6.72 11.47
N PHE A 181 -1.18 -6.03 10.98
CA PHE A 181 -2.12 -5.25 11.78
C PHE A 181 -3.49 -5.94 11.76
N LYS A 182 -4.18 -5.91 12.90
CA LYS A 182 -5.53 -6.44 13.09
C LYS A 182 -6.46 -5.34 13.59
N SER A 183 -7.63 -5.26 13.01
CA SER A 183 -8.78 -4.49 13.53
C SER A 183 -9.90 -5.45 13.90
N ILE A 184 -10.70 -5.09 14.89
CA ILE A 184 -11.92 -5.80 15.29
C ILE A 184 -13.16 -4.90 15.26
N ASP A 185 -13.00 -3.68 14.76
CA ASP A 185 -14.02 -2.62 14.72
C ASP A 185 -14.16 -1.99 13.32
N GLY A 186 -13.91 -2.80 12.30
CA GLY A 186 -14.07 -2.38 10.90
C GLY A 186 -13.03 -1.41 10.41
N GLY A 187 -11.85 -1.38 11.04
CA GLY A 187 -10.72 -0.53 10.68
C GLY A 187 -10.70 0.83 11.39
N ASN A 188 -11.56 1.05 12.41
CA ASN A 188 -11.51 2.28 13.19
C ASN A 188 -10.28 2.34 14.11
N THR A 189 -9.83 1.19 14.60
CA THR A 189 -8.59 1.05 15.36
C THR A 189 -7.78 -0.14 14.87
N TRP A 190 -6.45 -0.05 15.00
CA TRP A 190 -5.51 -1.05 14.56
C TRP A 190 -4.55 -1.46 15.68
N LYS A 191 -4.36 -2.77 15.83
CA LYS A 191 -3.35 -3.36 16.70
C LYS A 191 -2.32 -4.08 15.84
N LYS A 192 -1.03 -3.75 15.99
CA LYS A 192 0.05 -4.53 15.38
C LYS A 192 0.20 -5.84 16.13
N THR A 193 -0.07 -6.97 15.48
CA THR A 193 -0.07 -8.30 16.11
C THR A 193 1.14 -9.15 15.72
N LEU A 194 1.79 -8.84 14.60
CA LEU A 194 3.07 -9.44 14.21
C LEU A 194 4.05 -8.33 13.85
N PHE A 195 5.17 -8.30 14.56
CA PHE A 195 6.32 -7.46 14.25
C PHE A 195 7.59 -8.26 14.46
N VAL A 196 8.45 -8.34 13.46
CA VAL A 196 9.71 -9.10 13.52
C VAL A 196 10.87 -8.16 13.76
N SER A 197 11.02 -7.17 12.90
CA SER A 197 12.04 -6.14 12.97
C SER A 197 11.68 -4.96 12.06
N GLU A 198 12.40 -3.86 12.20
CA GLU A 198 12.28 -2.72 11.30
C GLU A 198 12.73 -3.02 9.86
N LYS A 199 13.39 -4.16 9.62
CA LYS A 199 13.92 -4.57 8.32
C LYS A 199 12.97 -5.46 7.53
N ALA A 200 12.03 -6.15 8.19
CA ALA A 200 11.15 -7.13 7.56
C ALA A 200 9.68 -6.77 7.71
N GLY A 201 8.98 -6.64 6.58
CA GLY A 201 7.55 -6.38 6.54
C GLY A 201 6.74 -7.62 6.15
N ALA A 202 5.44 -7.62 6.44
CA ALA A 202 4.55 -8.67 6.02
C ALA A 202 4.20 -8.50 4.53
N VAL A 203 4.34 -9.59 3.74
CA VAL A 203 4.15 -9.57 2.29
C VAL A 203 3.09 -10.54 1.79
N ASP A 204 2.71 -11.49 2.61
CA ASP A 204 1.56 -12.34 2.33
C ASP A 204 0.81 -12.69 3.61
N LEU A 205 -0.49 -12.94 3.47
CA LEU A 205 -1.41 -13.21 4.56
C LEU A 205 -2.62 -13.97 4.04
N ILE A 206 -2.98 -15.07 4.69
CA ILE A 206 -4.18 -15.85 4.36
C ILE A 206 -4.90 -16.30 5.63
N ILE A 207 -6.23 -16.32 5.56
CA ILE A 207 -7.11 -16.88 6.59
C ILE A 207 -7.61 -18.25 6.10
N ASP A 208 -7.59 -19.24 6.97
CA ASP A 208 -8.33 -20.46 6.72
C ASP A 208 -9.84 -20.19 6.82
N ARG A 209 -10.53 -20.28 5.70
CA ARG A 209 -11.97 -20.00 5.61
C ARG A 209 -12.83 -20.96 6.44
N ASN A 210 -12.35 -22.19 6.66
CA ASN A 210 -13.05 -23.21 7.44
C ASN A 210 -12.82 -23.04 8.94
N ASN A 211 -11.68 -22.45 9.31
CA ASN A 211 -11.33 -22.11 10.69
C ASN A 211 -10.65 -20.75 10.76
N PRO A 212 -11.40 -19.64 10.84
CA PRO A 212 -10.84 -18.29 10.79
C PRO A 212 -9.92 -17.92 11.96
N LYS A 213 -9.79 -18.79 12.97
CA LYS A 213 -8.76 -18.65 14.01
C LYS A 213 -7.36 -18.98 13.48
N VAL A 214 -7.30 -19.76 12.38
CA VAL A 214 -6.03 -20.14 11.75
C VAL A 214 -5.68 -19.15 10.66
N LEU A 215 -4.51 -18.52 10.80
CA LEU A 215 -3.94 -17.64 9.78
C LEU A 215 -2.50 -18.03 9.50
N TYR A 216 -2.07 -17.74 8.29
CA TYR A 216 -0.66 -17.79 7.90
C TYR A 216 -0.23 -16.43 7.37
N ALA A 217 0.98 -16.02 7.72
CA ALA A 217 1.60 -14.80 7.23
C ALA A 217 3.05 -15.06 6.86
N SER A 218 3.58 -14.27 5.93
CA SER A 218 5.00 -14.28 5.63
C SER A 218 5.60 -12.90 5.81
N THR A 219 6.85 -12.86 6.30
CA THR A 219 7.64 -11.64 6.39
C THR A 219 8.81 -11.69 5.42
N TRP A 220 9.17 -10.55 4.88
CA TRP A 220 10.25 -10.38 3.92
C TRP A 220 11.16 -9.24 4.35
N GLN A 221 12.41 -9.59 4.61
CA GLN A 221 13.46 -8.60 4.86
C GLN A 221 13.90 -8.02 3.52
N VAL A 222 13.64 -6.72 3.33
CA VAL A 222 13.92 -6.06 2.07
C VAL A 222 14.23 -4.59 2.25
N GLN A 223 15.19 -4.12 1.45
CA GLN A 223 15.51 -2.70 1.29
C GLN A 223 15.75 -2.37 -0.17
N ARG A 224 15.23 -1.24 -0.62
CA ARG A 224 15.42 -0.70 -1.95
C ARG A 224 16.24 0.60 -1.90
N LYS A 225 17.26 0.68 -2.74
CA LYS A 225 17.97 1.91 -3.07
C LYS A 225 17.87 2.15 -4.57
N ALA A 226 18.18 3.35 -5.04
CA ALA A 226 18.11 3.68 -6.46
C ALA A 226 18.93 2.73 -7.35
N TRP A 227 20.08 2.26 -6.85
CA TRP A 227 21.02 1.42 -7.58
C TRP A 227 20.98 -0.05 -7.24
N LYS A 228 20.28 -0.46 -6.14
CA LYS A 228 20.28 -1.85 -5.69
C LYS A 228 19.03 -2.17 -4.87
N MET A 229 18.62 -3.42 -4.93
CA MET A 229 17.66 -4.02 -4.01
C MET A 229 18.36 -5.14 -3.24
N TRP A 230 18.16 -5.17 -1.93
CA TRP A 230 18.49 -6.30 -1.07
C TRP A 230 17.17 -6.98 -0.69
N GLY A 231 17.10 -8.27 -0.91
CA GLY A 231 15.96 -9.10 -0.51
C GLY A 231 16.50 -10.40 0.07
N GLY A 232 15.83 -10.88 1.12
CA GLY A 232 16.26 -12.07 1.85
C GLY A 232 17.03 -11.75 3.13
N GLY A 233 16.99 -12.68 4.07
CA GLY A 233 17.68 -12.56 5.35
C GLY A 233 16.98 -13.31 6.49
N PRO A 234 17.53 -13.24 7.72
CA PRO A 234 17.06 -14.01 8.87
C PRO A 234 15.63 -13.67 9.33
N ASP A 235 15.13 -12.51 8.93
CA ASP A 235 13.77 -12.04 9.27
C ASP A 235 12.73 -12.40 8.19
N CYS A 236 13.15 -13.10 7.12
CA CYS A 236 12.23 -13.74 6.17
C CYS A 236 11.69 -15.02 6.79
N LYS A 237 10.40 -15.05 7.12
CA LYS A 237 9.81 -16.11 7.91
C LYS A 237 8.39 -16.44 7.47
N LEU A 238 7.99 -17.68 7.72
CA LEU A 238 6.61 -18.14 7.63
C LEU A 238 6.03 -18.28 9.02
N TRP A 239 4.88 -17.68 9.24
CA TRP A 239 4.19 -17.60 10.52
C TRP A 239 2.83 -18.27 10.47
N LYS A 240 2.43 -18.87 11.60
CA LYS A 240 1.09 -19.43 11.82
C LYS A 240 0.49 -18.85 13.10
N SER A 241 -0.76 -18.43 13.02
CA SER A 241 -1.60 -18.13 14.17
C SER A 241 -2.68 -19.20 14.33
N MET A 242 -3.08 -19.47 15.55
CA MET A 242 -4.15 -20.40 15.93
C MET A 242 -5.25 -19.71 16.76
N ASP A 243 -5.13 -18.42 17.01
CA ASP A 243 -5.98 -17.63 17.89
C ASP A 243 -6.56 -16.37 17.20
N GLY A 244 -6.69 -16.43 15.87
CA GLY A 244 -7.24 -15.30 15.12
C GLY A 244 -6.25 -14.14 14.96
N GLY A 245 -4.95 -14.45 14.89
CA GLY A 245 -3.90 -13.48 14.62
C GLY A 245 -3.46 -12.68 15.85
N ASP A 246 -3.78 -13.12 17.06
CA ASP A 246 -3.34 -12.45 18.28
C ASP A 246 -1.91 -12.83 18.66
N THR A 247 -1.53 -14.11 18.43
CA THR A 247 -0.16 -14.62 18.57
C THR A 247 0.28 -15.41 17.35
N TRP A 248 1.60 -15.50 17.14
CA TRP A 248 2.20 -16.10 15.96
C TRP A 248 3.35 -17.01 16.28
N ALA A 249 3.34 -18.22 15.71
CA ALA A 249 4.42 -19.20 15.80
C ALA A 249 5.25 -19.19 14.51
N ASP A 250 6.58 -19.17 14.65
CA ASP A 250 7.53 -19.28 13.53
C ASP A 250 7.58 -20.73 13.03
N LEU A 251 7.27 -20.94 11.77
CA LEU A 251 7.34 -22.26 11.10
C LEU A 251 8.63 -22.48 10.31
N THR A 252 9.50 -21.47 10.18
CA THR A 252 10.65 -21.48 9.28
C THR A 252 11.67 -22.57 9.63
N GLY A 253 11.78 -22.92 10.91
CA GLY A 253 12.67 -23.96 11.40
C GLY A 253 12.14 -25.39 11.30
N ASN A 254 10.91 -25.61 10.82
CA ASN A 254 10.29 -26.94 10.79
C ASN A 254 10.92 -27.84 9.71
N THR A 255 10.80 -29.16 9.93
CA THR A 255 11.25 -30.17 8.96
C THR A 255 10.57 -29.95 7.59
N GLY A 256 11.35 -29.95 6.53
CA GLY A 256 10.88 -29.71 5.15
C GLY A 256 11.01 -28.27 4.68
N MET A 257 11.29 -27.31 5.58
CA MET A 257 11.61 -25.97 5.18
C MET A 257 13.05 -25.85 4.63
N PRO A 258 13.30 -24.95 3.64
CA PRO A 258 14.62 -24.72 3.10
C PRO A 258 15.62 -24.32 4.19
N LYS A 259 16.87 -24.77 4.07
CA LYS A 259 17.96 -24.38 4.95
C LYS A 259 18.71 -23.17 4.40
N GLY A 260 19.22 -22.33 5.28
CA GLY A 260 19.99 -21.13 4.90
C GLY A 260 19.14 -19.89 4.70
N PRO A 261 19.71 -18.85 4.11
CA PRO A 261 18.98 -17.61 3.85
C PRO A 261 17.82 -17.85 2.86
N ILE A 262 16.64 -17.38 3.24
CA ILE A 262 15.45 -17.37 2.37
C ILE A 262 15.04 -15.94 2.05
N GLY A 263 14.29 -15.80 0.98
CA GLY A 263 13.77 -14.52 0.52
C GLY A 263 12.26 -14.40 0.71
N LYS A 264 11.56 -14.00 -0.33
CA LYS A 264 10.12 -13.79 -0.30
C LYS A 264 9.37 -15.13 -0.23
N ILE A 265 8.29 -15.15 0.55
CA ILE A 265 7.42 -16.33 0.71
C ILE A 265 6.00 -15.93 0.33
N GLY A 266 5.36 -16.73 -0.52
CA GLY A 266 3.91 -16.74 -0.73
C GLY A 266 3.29 -17.94 -0.06
N VAL A 267 2.10 -17.79 0.55
CA VAL A 267 1.42 -18.85 1.28
C VAL A 267 -0.07 -18.90 0.97
N THR A 268 -0.62 -20.09 0.87
CA THR A 268 -2.07 -20.31 0.75
C THR A 268 -2.51 -21.57 1.46
N VAL A 269 -3.76 -21.62 1.89
CA VAL A 269 -4.41 -22.77 2.50
C VAL A 269 -5.57 -23.24 1.63
N SER A 270 -5.75 -24.56 1.52
CA SER A 270 -6.84 -25.14 0.73
C SER A 270 -8.20 -24.86 1.39
N PRO A 271 -9.17 -24.32 0.65
CA PRO A 271 -10.54 -24.22 1.17
C PRO A 271 -11.25 -25.59 1.24
N ALA A 272 -10.74 -26.61 0.55
CA ALA A 272 -11.29 -27.96 0.58
C ALA A 272 -10.71 -28.82 1.71
N ASP A 273 -9.50 -28.49 2.21
CA ASP A 273 -8.83 -29.24 3.26
C ASP A 273 -7.85 -28.32 4.00
N SER A 274 -8.23 -27.87 5.18
CA SER A 274 -7.43 -26.96 6.01
C SER A 274 -6.05 -27.52 6.43
N ASN A 275 -5.83 -28.83 6.28
CA ASN A 275 -4.53 -29.46 6.55
C ASN A 275 -3.56 -29.30 5.36
N ARG A 276 -4.05 -28.83 4.21
CA ARG A 276 -3.21 -28.57 3.04
C ARG A 276 -2.85 -27.10 2.93
N VAL A 277 -1.58 -26.83 3.15
CA VAL A 277 -0.98 -25.50 3.03
C VAL A 277 0.13 -25.60 1.98
N TRP A 278 0.14 -24.64 1.06
CA TRP A 278 1.22 -24.50 0.08
C TRP A 278 2.00 -23.23 0.36
N ALA A 279 3.30 -23.34 0.24
CA ALA A 279 4.19 -22.19 0.27
C ALA A 279 5.13 -22.23 -0.93
N ILE A 280 5.33 -21.07 -1.56
CA ILE A 280 6.39 -20.86 -2.52
C ILE A 280 7.45 -19.99 -1.83
N ILE A 281 8.70 -20.47 -1.84
CA ILE A 281 9.78 -19.88 -1.04
C ILE A 281 10.96 -19.59 -1.96
N GLU A 282 11.41 -18.32 -1.97
CA GLU A 282 12.67 -17.95 -2.57
C GLU A 282 13.81 -18.49 -1.70
N ALA A 283 14.59 -19.45 -2.22
CA ALA A 283 15.68 -20.11 -1.49
C ALA A 283 16.89 -20.30 -2.42
N ASN A 284 18.09 -20.47 -1.80
CA ASN A 284 19.31 -20.69 -2.56
C ASN A 284 19.38 -22.06 -3.22
N GLU A 285 18.66 -23.02 -2.66
CA GLU A 285 18.57 -24.40 -3.15
C GLU A 285 17.10 -24.65 -3.52
N GLY A 286 16.76 -24.52 -4.80
CA GLY A 286 15.43 -24.76 -5.36
C GLY A 286 15.48 -25.71 -6.53
#